data_7285d63ec97ff47037f5c7865d8744fb
#
_entry.id   7285d63ec97ff47037f5c7865d8744fb
#
_cell.length_a   1.000
_cell.length_b   1.000
_cell.length_c   1.000
_cell.angle_alpha   90.00
_cell.angle_beta   90.00
_cell.angle_gamma   90.00
#
_symmetry.space_group_name_H-M   'P 1'
#
loop_
_entity.id
_entity.type
_entity.pdbx_description
1 polymer ?
#
loop_
_entity_poly.entity_id
_entity_poly.type
_entity_poly.pdbx_seq_one_letter_code
_entity_poly.pdbx_strand_id
1 'polypeptide(L)'
;MSHSNATHSLCLIEQSAPAGAHGPIQLGACNRAIYVIEGALQIDGETLAADHATISPIAITISVSDQGARWLRWELLTRSEPESLAHDDGITSMLKTIDAITTTQVQADWFMRCDSVSFPPGGCALTHTHKGPGIRYLLDGTIRIDTLGESTDYDVGGAWYESGPHPVFAQADTALNTRFVRAMVLPPELAGKSSITYVNADDLDKPKSQSYHRYCEQNLAL
;
A
#
# COMPACT_ATOMS: atom_id res chain seq x y z
N MET A 1 -17.13 -31.28 -8.70
CA MET A 1 -16.81 -30.63 -7.42
C MET A 1 -16.27 -29.24 -7.77
N SER A 2 -17.08 -28.19 -7.62
CA SER A 2 -16.65 -26.83 -7.89
C SER A 2 -15.72 -26.41 -6.77
N HIS A 3 -14.44 -26.28 -7.06
CA HIS A 3 -13.54 -25.56 -6.16
C HIS A 3 -14.04 -24.11 -6.06
N SER A 4 -14.59 -23.75 -4.94
CA SER A 4 -14.82 -22.35 -4.57
C SER A 4 -13.45 -21.67 -4.65
N ASN A 5 -13.25 -20.83 -5.66
CA ASN A 5 -12.13 -19.92 -5.70
C ASN A 5 -12.35 -18.94 -4.55
N ALA A 6 -11.79 -19.23 -3.37
CA ALA A 6 -11.78 -18.27 -2.27
C ALA A 6 -11.03 -17.04 -2.80
N THR A 7 -11.73 -15.92 -2.94
CA THR A 7 -11.15 -14.66 -3.37
C THR A 7 -10.71 -13.89 -2.14
N HIS A 8 -9.47 -13.43 -2.15
CA HIS A 8 -9.01 -12.40 -1.22
C HIS A 8 -9.35 -11.02 -1.80
N SER A 9 -9.41 -10.02 -0.94
CA SER A 9 -9.47 -8.62 -1.36
C SER A 9 -8.35 -7.85 -0.67
N LEU A 10 -7.66 -6.99 -1.41
CA LEU A 10 -6.76 -6.00 -0.83
C LEU A 10 -7.50 -4.67 -0.80
N CYS A 11 -7.55 -4.03 0.35
CA CYS A 11 -8.12 -2.70 0.49
C CYS A 11 -7.13 -1.71 1.05
N LEU A 12 -7.38 -0.43 0.80
CA LEU A 12 -6.69 0.70 1.40
C LEU A 12 -7.71 1.61 2.07
N ILE A 13 -7.45 1.91 3.33
CA ILE A 13 -8.25 2.82 4.17
C ILE A 13 -7.33 3.96 4.61
N GLU A 14 -7.75 5.19 4.36
CA GLU A 14 -7.15 6.39 4.94
C GLU A 14 -7.89 6.74 6.23
N GLN A 15 -7.16 7.00 7.30
CA GLN A 15 -7.70 7.36 8.60
C GLN A 15 -7.03 8.62 9.13
N SER A 16 -7.80 9.43 9.86
CA SER A 16 -7.28 10.61 10.55
C SER A 16 -8.00 10.83 11.86
N ALA A 17 -7.27 11.33 12.83
CA ALA A 17 -7.78 11.80 14.11
C ALA A 17 -7.19 13.18 14.42
N PRO A 18 -8.00 14.18 14.79
CA PRO A 18 -7.50 15.49 15.20
C PRO A 18 -6.72 15.40 16.51
N ALA A 19 -6.07 16.50 16.93
CA ALA A 19 -5.44 16.59 18.23
C ALA A 19 -6.48 16.39 19.35
N GLY A 20 -6.10 15.66 20.39
CA GLY A 20 -6.94 15.34 21.55
C GLY A 20 -6.91 13.86 21.89
N ALA A 21 -7.52 13.51 23.00
CA ALA A 21 -7.61 12.10 23.42
C ALA A 21 -8.66 11.35 22.60
N HIS A 22 -8.27 10.23 22.05
CA HIS A 22 -9.14 9.30 21.34
C HIS A 22 -9.08 7.93 22.00
N GLY A 23 -10.21 7.24 22.04
CA GLY A 23 -10.26 5.85 22.51
C GLY A 23 -9.40 4.92 21.63
N PRO A 24 -8.90 3.81 22.19
CA PRO A 24 -8.10 2.87 21.43
C PRO A 24 -8.95 2.17 20.37
N ILE A 25 -8.38 2.01 19.17
CA ILE A 25 -8.97 1.23 18.09
C ILE A 25 -8.51 -0.22 18.25
N GLN A 26 -9.46 -1.14 18.40
CA GLN A 26 -9.20 -2.57 18.41
C GLN A 26 -9.40 -3.13 17.01
N LEU A 27 -8.38 -3.73 16.44
CA LEU A 27 -8.44 -4.38 15.13
C LEU A 27 -8.19 -5.88 15.27
N GLY A 28 -9.09 -6.70 14.74
CA GLY A 28 -8.95 -8.16 14.73
C GLY A 28 -7.73 -8.64 13.92
N ALA A 29 -7.42 -9.92 13.99
CA ALA A 29 -6.33 -10.52 13.22
C ALA A 29 -6.58 -10.39 11.72
N CYS A 30 -5.60 -9.83 10.99
CA CYS A 30 -5.62 -9.63 9.56
C CYS A 30 -4.21 -9.30 9.07
N ASN A 31 -3.80 -9.80 7.91
CA ASN A 31 -2.56 -9.35 7.28
C ASN A 31 -2.70 -7.88 6.91
N ARG A 32 -2.07 -7.01 7.68
CA ARG A 32 -2.30 -5.56 7.65
C ARG A 32 -0.99 -4.81 7.64
N ALA A 33 -0.86 -3.84 6.73
CA ALA A 33 0.19 -2.82 6.75
C ALA A 33 -0.39 -1.49 7.25
N ILE A 34 0.36 -0.78 8.07
CA ILE A 34 0.02 0.57 8.56
C ILE A 34 1.21 1.48 8.24
N TYR A 35 0.93 2.64 7.64
CA TYR A 35 1.90 3.69 7.37
C TYR A 35 1.39 5.01 7.93
N VAL A 36 2.21 5.71 8.72
CA VAL A 36 1.84 7.03 9.29
C VAL A 36 2.29 8.13 8.34
N ILE A 37 1.31 8.94 7.89
CA ILE A 37 1.58 10.12 7.03
C ILE A 37 2.01 11.29 7.91
N GLU A 38 1.26 11.56 9.00
CA GLU A 38 1.46 12.70 9.90
C GLU A 38 1.19 12.29 11.35
N GLY A 39 1.89 12.92 12.30
CA GLY A 39 1.72 12.63 13.72
C GLY A 39 2.40 11.32 14.13
N ALA A 40 1.79 10.61 15.07
CA ALA A 40 2.27 9.32 15.55
C ALA A 40 1.13 8.44 16.08
N LEU A 41 1.31 7.13 15.95
CA LEU A 41 0.45 6.11 16.53
C LEU A 41 1.22 5.34 17.61
N GLN A 42 0.50 4.81 18.59
CA GLN A 42 0.96 3.75 19.47
C GLN A 42 0.30 2.44 18.99
N ILE A 43 1.06 1.45 18.60
CA ILE A 43 0.57 0.13 18.20
C ILE A 43 1.05 -0.87 19.24
N ASP A 44 0.12 -1.43 20.02
CA ASP A 44 0.41 -2.32 21.16
C ASP A 44 1.47 -1.75 22.13
N GLY A 45 1.50 -0.41 22.29
CA GLY A 45 2.43 0.32 23.15
C GLY A 45 3.74 0.76 22.47
N GLU A 46 4.00 0.33 21.24
CA GLU A 46 5.17 0.76 20.45
C GLU A 46 4.83 1.97 19.58
N THR A 47 5.70 2.98 19.58
CA THR A 47 5.49 4.21 18.79
C THR A 47 5.81 4.00 17.32
N LEU A 48 4.85 4.26 16.45
CA LEU A 48 5.03 4.39 15.01
C LEU A 48 4.93 5.87 14.61
N ALA A 49 6.05 6.48 14.28
CA ALA A 49 6.14 7.89 13.90
C ALA A 49 5.77 8.14 12.44
N ALA A 50 5.60 9.42 12.06
CA ALA A 50 5.43 9.81 10.66
C ALA A 50 6.57 9.28 9.78
N ASP A 51 6.23 8.94 8.54
CA ASP A 51 7.11 8.31 7.54
C ASP A 51 7.68 6.96 7.98
N HIS A 52 6.94 6.20 8.80
CA HIS A 52 7.27 4.82 9.17
C HIS A 52 6.07 3.91 8.92
N ALA A 53 6.36 2.62 8.74
CA ALA A 53 5.36 1.60 8.56
C ALA A 53 5.65 0.36 9.40
N THR A 54 4.58 -0.38 9.70
CA THR A 54 4.62 -1.71 10.29
C THR A 54 3.67 -2.65 9.57
N ILE A 55 3.91 -3.95 9.68
CA ILE A 55 3.00 -4.99 9.20
C ILE A 55 2.71 -5.93 10.35
N SER A 56 1.43 -6.24 10.58
CA SER A 56 0.99 -7.18 11.61
C SER A 56 -0.08 -8.11 11.05
N PRO A 57 0.06 -9.44 11.19
CA PRO A 57 -0.99 -10.40 10.86
C PRO A 57 -1.95 -10.70 12.02
N ILE A 58 -1.61 -10.26 13.24
CA ILE A 58 -2.39 -10.52 14.47
C ILE A 58 -3.32 -9.36 14.81
N ALA A 59 -4.18 -9.57 15.79
CA ALA A 59 -4.98 -8.49 16.39
C ALA A 59 -4.06 -7.45 17.03
N ILE A 60 -4.40 -6.18 16.88
CA ILE A 60 -3.63 -5.04 17.41
C ILE A 60 -4.54 -4.00 18.05
N THR A 61 -3.94 -3.22 18.94
CA THR A 61 -4.55 -2.02 19.52
C THR A 61 -3.82 -0.80 19.00
N ILE A 62 -4.55 0.16 18.41
CA ILE A 62 -4.00 1.43 17.97
C ILE A 62 -4.49 2.53 18.90
N SER A 63 -3.58 3.33 19.44
CA SER A 63 -3.89 4.60 20.12
C SER A 63 -3.25 5.75 19.34
N VAL A 64 -3.99 6.86 19.22
CA VAL A 64 -3.51 8.05 18.52
C VAL A 64 -2.81 8.95 19.53
N SER A 65 -1.73 9.60 19.11
CA SER A 65 -1.04 10.58 19.95
C SER A 65 -1.91 11.81 20.24
N ASP A 66 -1.64 12.53 21.33
CA ASP A 66 -2.37 13.75 21.68
C ASP A 66 -2.28 14.86 20.63
N GLN A 67 -1.31 14.78 19.73
CA GLN A 67 -1.15 15.70 18.60
C GLN A 67 -2.02 15.33 17.39
N GLY A 68 -2.73 14.23 17.46
CA GLY A 68 -3.44 13.65 16.34
C GLY A 68 -2.54 12.86 15.40
N ALA A 69 -3.13 12.24 14.40
CA ALA A 69 -2.41 11.52 13.37
C ALA A 69 -3.25 11.37 12.10
N ARG A 70 -2.56 11.14 10.98
CA ARG A 70 -3.13 10.70 9.71
C ARG A 70 -2.33 9.53 9.21
N TRP A 71 -3.01 8.43 8.87
CA TRP A 71 -2.35 7.17 8.51
C TRP A 71 -3.12 6.40 7.45
N LEU A 72 -2.42 5.48 6.82
CA LEU A 72 -2.93 4.52 5.85
C LEU A 72 -2.94 3.12 6.44
N ARG A 73 -3.96 2.34 6.10
CA ARG A 73 -4.10 0.96 6.49
C ARG A 73 -4.47 0.11 5.27
N TRP A 74 -3.58 -0.78 4.87
CA TRP A 74 -3.89 -1.82 3.89
C TRP A 74 -4.27 -3.10 4.61
N GLU A 75 -5.27 -3.79 4.12
CA GLU A 75 -5.70 -5.08 4.65
C GLU A 75 -5.89 -6.10 3.53
N LEU A 76 -5.31 -7.29 3.70
CA LEU A 76 -5.58 -8.45 2.86
C LEU A 76 -6.70 -9.26 3.52
N LEU A 77 -7.88 -9.16 2.95
CA LEU A 77 -9.11 -9.73 3.49
C LEU A 77 -9.45 -11.06 2.82
N THR A 78 -10.01 -11.99 3.56
CA THR A 78 -10.68 -13.20 3.05
C THR A 78 -12.17 -12.98 2.78
N ARG A 79 -12.61 -11.73 2.85
CA ARG A 79 -14.00 -11.26 2.67
C ARG A 79 -14.00 -10.01 1.78
N SER A 80 -15.17 -9.61 1.28
CA SER A 80 -15.33 -8.47 0.38
C SER A 80 -15.30 -7.09 1.06
N GLU A 81 -15.36 -7.03 2.40
CA GLU A 81 -15.44 -5.77 3.13
C GLU A 81 -14.45 -5.73 4.30
N PRO A 82 -13.81 -4.57 4.56
CA PRO A 82 -12.95 -4.39 5.72
C PRO A 82 -13.75 -4.44 7.03
N GLU A 83 -13.06 -4.78 8.12
CA GLU A 83 -13.63 -4.70 9.45
C GLU A 83 -13.90 -3.23 9.79
N SER A 84 -15.09 -2.94 10.25
CA SER A 84 -15.65 -1.62 10.60
C SER A 84 -14.82 -0.39 10.21
N LEU A 85 -15.39 0.46 9.34
CA LEU A 85 -14.88 1.80 9.03
C LEU A 85 -15.38 2.85 10.05
N ALA A 86 -16.36 2.50 10.87
CA ALA A 86 -16.98 3.41 11.84
C ALA A 86 -16.19 3.40 13.16
N HIS A 87 -15.68 4.55 13.53
CA HIS A 87 -15.14 4.81 14.86
C HIS A 87 -15.87 6.02 15.44
N ASP A 88 -16.51 5.86 16.61
CA ASP A 88 -17.34 6.89 17.23
C ASP A 88 -16.55 8.01 17.93
N ASP A 89 -15.22 7.93 18.01
CA ASP A 89 -14.38 8.78 18.86
C ASP A 89 -13.64 9.90 18.08
N GLY A 90 -14.28 10.50 17.08
CA GLY A 90 -13.67 11.59 16.31
C GLY A 90 -12.64 11.13 15.27
N ILE A 91 -12.49 9.82 15.05
CA ILE A 91 -11.64 9.26 14.00
C ILE A 91 -12.42 9.17 12.69
N THR A 92 -11.89 9.80 11.65
CA THR A 92 -12.44 9.68 10.30
C THR A 92 -11.77 8.53 9.57
N SER A 93 -12.58 7.68 8.93
CA SER A 93 -12.11 6.58 8.09
C SER A 93 -12.69 6.69 6.69
N MET A 94 -11.85 6.60 5.67
CA MET A 94 -12.24 6.64 4.26
C MET A 94 -11.68 5.43 3.52
N LEU A 95 -12.54 4.59 2.98
CA LEU A 95 -12.12 3.54 2.05
C LEU A 95 -11.67 4.19 0.74
N LYS A 96 -10.41 4.02 0.37
CA LYS A 96 -9.83 4.58 -0.86
C LYS A 96 -10.08 3.66 -2.06
N THR A 97 -9.83 2.37 -1.87
CA THR A 97 -10.11 1.34 -2.86
C THR A 97 -10.17 -0.04 -2.21
N ILE A 98 -10.84 -0.96 -2.86
CA ILE A 98 -10.88 -2.38 -2.54
C ILE A 98 -10.90 -3.18 -3.83
N ASP A 99 -9.95 -4.09 -3.99
CA ASP A 99 -9.75 -4.86 -5.22
C ASP A 99 -9.67 -6.35 -4.92
N ALA A 100 -10.42 -7.14 -5.69
CA ALA A 100 -10.42 -8.58 -5.57
C ALA A 100 -9.12 -9.18 -6.10
N ILE A 101 -8.55 -10.11 -5.34
CA ILE A 101 -7.36 -10.87 -5.71
C ILE A 101 -7.73 -12.33 -5.84
N THR A 102 -7.35 -12.97 -6.95
CA THR A 102 -7.60 -14.39 -7.14
C THR A 102 -6.68 -15.23 -6.25
N THR A 103 -7.16 -16.40 -5.81
CA THR A 103 -6.37 -17.31 -4.96
C THR A 103 -5.08 -17.80 -5.58
N THR A 104 -4.98 -17.77 -6.91
CA THR A 104 -3.72 -18.08 -7.62
C THR A 104 -2.64 -17.02 -7.44
N GLN A 105 -3.02 -15.83 -6.94
CA GLN A 105 -2.13 -14.71 -6.69
C GLN A 105 -1.76 -14.55 -5.19
N VAL A 106 -2.28 -15.42 -4.31
CA VAL A 106 -1.97 -15.38 -2.88
C VAL A 106 -1.76 -16.80 -2.38
N GLN A 107 -0.58 -17.09 -1.86
CA GLN A 107 -0.19 -18.38 -1.31
C GLN A 107 0.33 -18.21 0.11
N ALA A 108 0.29 -19.27 0.92
CA ALA A 108 0.63 -19.22 2.33
C ALA A 108 2.09 -18.85 2.63
N ASP A 109 3.00 -19.03 1.66
CA ASP A 109 4.41 -18.65 1.77
C ASP A 109 4.72 -17.23 1.26
N TRP A 110 3.70 -16.52 0.76
CA TRP A 110 3.85 -15.14 0.30
C TRP A 110 4.02 -14.18 1.47
N PHE A 111 4.43 -12.96 1.16
CA PHE A 111 4.62 -11.91 2.15
C PHE A 111 3.99 -10.59 1.70
N MET A 112 3.68 -9.75 2.67
CA MET A 112 3.30 -8.36 2.46
C MET A 112 4.52 -7.47 2.63
N ARG A 113 4.67 -6.48 1.74
CA ARG A 113 5.72 -5.46 1.77
C ARG A 113 5.09 -4.09 1.80
N CYS A 114 5.59 -3.20 2.65
CA CYS A 114 5.34 -1.77 2.57
C CYS A 114 6.63 -1.04 2.17
N ASP A 115 6.57 -0.28 1.08
CA ASP A 115 7.68 0.55 0.60
C ASP A 115 7.16 1.88 0.01
N SER A 116 8.06 2.85 -0.19
CA SER A 116 7.78 4.05 -0.98
C SER A 116 8.68 4.14 -2.20
N VAL A 117 8.17 4.83 -3.21
CA VAL A 117 8.89 5.12 -4.45
C VAL A 117 8.89 6.62 -4.66
N SER A 118 10.07 7.18 -4.92
CA SER A 118 10.26 8.61 -5.16
C SER A 118 10.86 8.85 -6.54
N PHE A 119 10.41 9.92 -7.17
CA PHE A 119 10.86 10.37 -8.48
C PHE A 119 11.31 11.83 -8.39
N PRO A 120 12.41 12.20 -9.08
CA PRO A 120 12.71 13.61 -9.36
C PRO A 120 11.70 14.18 -10.36
N PRO A 121 11.63 15.51 -10.54
CA PRO A 121 10.83 16.14 -11.59
C PRO A 121 11.07 15.51 -12.96
N GLY A 122 9.98 15.14 -13.65
CA GLY A 122 10.02 14.47 -14.95
C GLY A 122 10.47 13.01 -14.93
N GLY A 123 10.73 12.44 -13.75
CA GLY A 123 11.11 11.04 -13.60
C GLY A 123 10.00 10.08 -14.05
N CYS A 124 10.37 8.86 -14.42
CA CYS A 124 9.40 7.85 -14.81
C CYS A 124 9.82 6.44 -14.34
N ALA A 125 8.86 5.56 -14.19
CA ALA A 125 9.09 4.12 -14.17
C ALA A 125 8.76 3.56 -15.56
N LEU A 126 9.79 3.09 -16.27
CA LEU A 126 9.65 2.49 -17.60
C LEU A 126 8.70 1.30 -17.54
N THR A 127 8.07 0.96 -18.67
CA THR A 127 7.03 -0.09 -18.73
C THR A 127 7.51 -1.39 -18.11
N HIS A 128 6.81 -1.81 -17.06
CA HIS A 128 7.18 -2.96 -16.24
C HIS A 128 5.95 -3.72 -15.75
N THR A 129 6.18 -4.90 -15.21
CA THR A 129 5.20 -5.71 -14.49
C THR A 129 5.67 -5.97 -13.07
N HIS A 130 4.76 -6.39 -12.21
CA HIS A 130 5.03 -6.94 -10.88
C HIS A 130 4.57 -8.40 -10.79
N LYS A 131 5.18 -9.18 -9.89
CA LYS A 131 4.77 -10.58 -9.68
C LYS A 131 3.57 -10.74 -8.74
N GLY A 132 3.10 -9.65 -8.15
CA GLY A 132 1.96 -9.68 -7.25
C GLY A 132 1.22 -8.35 -7.17
N PRO A 133 0.00 -8.37 -6.64
CA PRO A 133 -0.86 -7.20 -6.56
C PRO A 133 -0.39 -6.22 -5.48
N GLY A 134 -0.85 -4.97 -5.61
CA GLY A 134 -0.64 -3.95 -4.59
C GLY A 134 -1.45 -2.70 -4.83
N ILE A 135 -1.66 -1.91 -3.77
CA ILE A 135 -2.33 -0.62 -3.82
C ILE A 135 -1.32 0.47 -3.44
N ARG A 136 -1.33 1.55 -4.22
CA ARG A 136 -0.49 2.74 -4.08
C ARG A 136 -1.33 3.89 -3.57
N TYR A 137 -0.66 4.82 -2.89
CA TYR A 137 -1.24 6.08 -2.42
C TYR A 137 -0.24 7.21 -2.66
N LEU A 138 -0.66 8.25 -3.37
CA LEU A 138 0.21 9.38 -3.70
C LEU A 138 0.35 10.32 -2.50
N LEU A 139 1.59 10.51 -2.05
CA LEU A 139 1.94 11.37 -0.92
C LEU A 139 2.32 12.78 -1.37
N ASP A 140 3.07 12.92 -2.48
CA ASP A 140 3.62 14.18 -2.97
C ASP A 140 3.59 14.23 -4.51
N GLY A 141 3.40 15.43 -5.05
CA GLY A 141 3.41 15.69 -6.51
C GLY A 141 2.17 15.18 -7.22
N THR A 142 2.30 14.91 -8.50
CA THR A 142 1.30 14.26 -9.35
C THR A 142 1.92 13.07 -10.06
N ILE A 143 1.11 12.13 -10.50
CA ILE A 143 1.59 10.97 -11.27
C ILE A 143 0.54 10.52 -12.28
N ARG A 144 1.00 10.25 -13.52
CA ARG A 144 0.18 9.58 -14.52
C ARG A 144 0.56 8.11 -14.58
N ILE A 145 -0.45 7.26 -14.57
CA ILE A 145 -0.33 5.79 -14.69
C ILE A 145 -0.97 5.35 -15.99
N ASP A 146 -0.17 4.72 -16.86
CA ASP A 146 -0.61 4.14 -18.13
C ASP A 146 -0.63 2.62 -17.99
N THR A 147 -1.80 2.01 -18.06
CA THR A 147 -1.99 0.56 -17.97
C THR A 147 -3.27 0.13 -18.67
N LEU A 148 -3.31 -1.10 -19.22
CA LEU A 148 -4.50 -1.66 -19.87
C LEU A 148 -5.10 -0.80 -20.98
N GLY A 149 -4.27 0.06 -21.62
CA GLY A 149 -4.70 0.98 -22.68
C GLY A 149 -5.33 2.28 -22.19
N GLU A 150 -5.33 2.52 -20.89
CA GLU A 150 -5.84 3.72 -20.25
C GLU A 150 -4.71 4.52 -19.59
N SER A 151 -4.88 5.85 -19.54
CA SER A 151 -4.02 6.79 -18.82
C SER A 151 -4.83 7.48 -17.74
N THR A 152 -4.37 7.43 -16.51
CA THR A 152 -5.05 8.07 -15.37
C THR A 152 -4.07 8.95 -14.61
N ASP A 153 -4.44 10.20 -14.39
CA ASP A 153 -3.69 11.13 -13.55
C ASP A 153 -4.18 11.05 -12.09
N TYR A 154 -3.23 11.08 -11.17
CA TYR A 154 -3.49 11.10 -9.73
C TYR A 154 -2.83 12.31 -9.08
N ASP A 155 -3.59 12.98 -8.21
CA ASP A 155 -3.12 14.02 -7.29
C ASP A 155 -2.85 13.42 -5.90
N VAL A 156 -2.23 14.22 -5.02
CA VAL A 156 -2.00 13.85 -3.61
C VAL A 156 -3.29 13.34 -2.96
N GLY A 157 -3.20 12.21 -2.30
CA GLY A 157 -4.36 11.50 -1.74
C GLY A 157 -5.03 10.53 -2.72
N GLY A 158 -4.64 10.52 -3.99
CA GLY A 158 -5.08 9.53 -4.97
C GLY A 158 -4.53 8.15 -4.69
N ALA A 159 -5.33 7.12 -4.96
CA ALA A 159 -4.94 5.73 -4.77
C ALA A 159 -5.28 4.89 -6.01
N TRP A 160 -4.41 3.91 -6.32
CA TRP A 160 -4.65 2.99 -7.44
C TRP A 160 -4.15 1.59 -7.15
N TYR A 161 -4.81 0.64 -7.79
CA TYR A 161 -4.49 -0.78 -7.72
C TYR A 161 -3.70 -1.21 -8.95
N GLU A 162 -2.71 -2.07 -8.76
CA GLU A 162 -2.04 -2.80 -9.82
C GLU A 162 -2.07 -4.29 -9.49
N SER A 163 -2.63 -5.08 -10.40
CA SER A 163 -2.80 -6.53 -10.21
C SER A 163 -1.48 -7.32 -10.21
N GLY A 164 -0.42 -6.72 -10.78
CA GLY A 164 0.91 -7.30 -10.93
C GLY A 164 1.29 -7.66 -12.37
N PRO A 165 0.66 -8.64 -13.03
CA PRO A 165 1.12 -9.11 -14.35
C PRO A 165 0.84 -8.15 -15.51
N HIS A 166 -0.08 -7.19 -15.35
CA HIS A 166 -0.35 -6.22 -16.41
C HIS A 166 0.76 -5.18 -16.51
N PRO A 167 1.22 -4.82 -17.71
CA PRO A 167 2.21 -3.78 -17.91
C PRO A 167 1.72 -2.43 -17.40
N VAL A 168 2.60 -1.71 -16.71
CA VAL A 168 2.37 -0.36 -16.18
C VAL A 168 3.53 0.53 -16.55
N PHE A 169 3.25 1.76 -17.01
CA PHE A 169 4.18 2.85 -17.11
C PHE A 169 3.74 3.96 -16.15
N ALA A 170 4.69 4.60 -15.47
CA ALA A 170 4.39 5.71 -14.57
C ALA A 170 5.22 6.94 -14.93
N GLN A 171 4.56 8.10 -15.10
CA GLN A 171 5.17 9.39 -15.35
C GLN A 171 4.93 10.33 -14.18
N ALA A 172 5.99 10.71 -13.48
CA ALA A 172 5.94 11.68 -12.40
C ALA A 172 5.77 13.11 -12.91
N ASP A 173 5.39 14.02 -12.01
CA ASP A 173 5.29 15.45 -12.23
C ASP A 173 6.57 16.03 -12.89
N THR A 174 6.40 16.97 -13.80
CA THR A 174 7.52 17.57 -14.54
C THR A 174 8.25 18.68 -13.77
N ALA A 175 7.63 19.23 -12.72
CA ALA A 175 8.13 20.37 -11.95
C ALA A 175 8.41 20.04 -10.48
N LEU A 176 7.70 19.06 -9.91
CA LEU A 176 7.76 18.70 -8.50
C LEU A 176 8.32 17.29 -8.31
N ASN A 177 8.91 17.05 -7.13
CA ASN A 177 9.19 15.69 -6.71
C ASN A 177 7.87 14.93 -6.50
N THR A 178 7.85 13.68 -6.89
CA THR A 178 6.69 12.82 -6.75
C THR A 178 7.04 11.65 -5.84
N ARG A 179 6.15 11.33 -4.90
CA ARG A 179 6.34 10.19 -3.99
C ARG A 179 5.02 9.48 -3.73
N PHE A 180 5.04 8.18 -3.83
CA PHE A 180 3.94 7.34 -3.35
C PHE A 180 4.42 6.27 -2.38
N VAL A 181 3.53 5.84 -1.52
CA VAL A 181 3.70 4.65 -0.65
C VAL A 181 2.77 3.56 -1.14
N ARG A 182 3.16 2.30 -0.93
CA ARG A 182 2.35 1.16 -1.35
C ARG A 182 2.48 -0.02 -0.38
N ALA A 183 1.43 -0.85 -0.34
CA ALA A 183 1.55 -2.21 0.15
C ALA A 183 1.31 -3.20 -1.00
N MET A 184 2.15 -4.23 -1.07
CA MET A 184 2.13 -5.27 -2.09
C MET A 184 2.09 -6.64 -1.43
N VAL A 185 1.45 -7.60 -2.09
CA VAL A 185 1.48 -9.02 -1.74
C VAL A 185 2.35 -9.73 -2.77
N LEU A 186 3.46 -10.32 -2.34
CA LEU A 186 4.54 -10.77 -3.20
C LEU A 186 4.96 -12.21 -2.90
N PRO A 187 5.42 -12.96 -3.91
CA PRO A 187 5.94 -14.31 -3.73
C PRO A 187 7.32 -14.30 -3.02
N PRO A 188 7.68 -15.38 -2.29
CA PRO A 188 8.81 -15.42 -1.37
C PRO A 188 10.17 -15.17 -2.03
N GLU A 189 10.34 -15.51 -3.30
CA GLU A 189 11.61 -15.27 -4.02
C GLU A 189 11.96 -13.78 -4.20
N LEU A 190 11.01 -12.87 -3.94
CA LEU A 190 11.19 -11.42 -4.01
C LEU A 190 11.54 -10.79 -2.66
N ALA A 191 11.61 -11.57 -1.57
CA ALA A 191 12.02 -11.03 -0.27
C ALA A 191 13.39 -10.34 -0.38
N GLY A 192 13.46 -9.08 0.05
CA GLY A 192 14.67 -8.26 -0.05
C GLY A 192 15.05 -7.79 -1.47
N LYS A 193 14.29 -8.12 -2.53
CA LYS A 193 14.63 -7.81 -3.93
C LYS A 193 13.63 -6.84 -4.55
N SER A 194 13.98 -6.30 -5.73
CA SER A 194 13.05 -5.50 -6.56
C SER A 194 11.85 -6.35 -7.01
N SER A 195 10.66 -5.74 -7.03
CA SER A 195 9.43 -6.36 -7.57
C SER A 195 9.18 -6.06 -9.05
N ILE A 196 10.03 -5.20 -9.67
CA ILE A 196 9.87 -4.79 -11.08
C ILE A 196 10.51 -5.81 -12.02
N THR A 197 9.79 -6.12 -13.10
CA THR A 197 10.30 -6.80 -14.29
C THR A 197 9.99 -5.93 -15.50
N TYR A 198 11.01 -5.42 -16.20
CA TYR A 198 10.81 -4.57 -17.39
C TYR A 198 10.26 -5.39 -18.55
N VAL A 199 9.30 -4.80 -19.27
CA VAL A 199 8.65 -5.44 -20.43
C VAL A 199 9.57 -5.42 -21.64
N ASN A 200 10.26 -4.29 -21.87
CA ASN A 200 11.17 -4.13 -23.00
C ASN A 200 12.60 -4.46 -22.56
N ALA A 201 13.27 -5.34 -23.29
CA ALA A 201 14.66 -5.70 -23.00
C ALA A 201 15.61 -4.48 -23.01
N ASP A 202 15.40 -3.55 -23.93
CA ASP A 202 16.17 -2.32 -24.06
C ASP A 202 16.05 -1.38 -22.84
N ASP A 203 15.03 -1.58 -22.00
CA ASP A 203 14.83 -0.80 -20.79
C ASP A 203 15.72 -1.28 -19.62
N LEU A 204 16.31 -2.46 -19.71
CA LEU A 204 17.19 -3.00 -18.67
C LEU A 204 18.42 -2.11 -18.43
N ASP A 205 19.03 -1.62 -19.49
CA ASP A 205 20.27 -0.83 -19.45
C ASP A 205 20.04 0.68 -19.36
N LYS A 206 18.79 1.15 -19.49
CA LYS A 206 18.47 2.57 -19.35
C LYS A 206 18.62 3.06 -17.91
N PRO A 207 19.06 4.30 -17.67
CA PRO A 207 19.04 4.90 -16.34
C PRO A 207 17.65 4.85 -15.72
N LYS A 208 17.59 4.54 -14.43
CA LYS A 208 16.34 4.52 -13.65
C LYS A 208 16.28 5.79 -12.82
N SER A 209 15.20 6.55 -12.96
CA SER A 209 15.03 7.81 -12.23
C SER A 209 14.39 7.62 -10.86
N GLN A 210 13.68 6.49 -10.64
CA GLN A 210 13.02 6.22 -9.37
C GLN A 210 13.99 5.66 -8.32
N SER A 211 13.74 6.02 -7.06
CA SER A 211 14.38 5.45 -5.87
C SER A 211 13.35 4.79 -4.96
N TYR A 212 13.82 3.84 -4.14
CA TYR A 212 12.96 3.00 -3.29
C TYR A 212 13.40 3.09 -1.84
N HIS A 213 12.43 3.19 -0.93
CA HIS A 213 12.66 3.01 0.50
C HIS A 213 11.73 1.91 1.01
N ARG A 214 12.31 0.80 1.50
CA ARG A 214 11.56 -0.32 2.07
C ARG A 214 11.42 -0.10 3.57
N TYR A 215 10.17 -0.06 4.06
CA TYR A 215 9.88 0.06 5.49
C TYR A 215 9.91 -1.31 6.17
N CYS A 216 9.11 -2.23 5.68
CA CYS A 216 8.95 -3.55 6.29
C CYS A 216 8.47 -4.63 5.31
N GLU A 217 8.72 -5.89 5.69
CA GLU A 217 8.23 -7.10 5.03
C GLU A 217 7.80 -8.09 6.12
N GLN A 218 6.68 -8.80 5.92
CA GLN A 218 6.14 -9.78 6.85
C GLN A 218 5.46 -10.90 6.08
N ASN A 219 5.78 -12.16 6.41
CA ASN A 219 5.09 -13.31 5.83
C ASN A 219 3.60 -13.27 6.18
N LEU A 220 2.76 -13.70 5.22
CA LEU A 220 1.32 -13.79 5.44
C LEU A 220 1.01 -14.88 6.47
N ALA A 221 -0.02 -14.63 7.27
CA ALA A 221 -0.72 -15.64 8.06
C ALA A 221 -2.07 -15.90 7.37
N LEU A 222 -2.18 -17.03 6.67
CA LEU A 222 -3.38 -17.46 5.93
C LEU A 222 -3.99 -18.69 6.58
#